data_534f9e8730e704f19ea9693e65579e64
#
_entry.id   534f9e8730e704f19ea9693e65579e64
#
_cell.length_a   1.000
_cell.length_b   1.000
_cell.length_c   1.000
_cell.angle_alpha   90.00
_cell.angle_beta   90.00
_cell.angle_gamma   90.00
#
_symmetry.space_group_name_H-M   'P 1'
#
loop_
_entity.id
_entity.type
_entity.pdbx_description
1 polymer ?
#
loop_
_entity_poly.entity_id
_entity_poly.type
_entity_poly.pdbx_seq_one_letter_code
_entity_poly.pdbx_strand_id
1 'polypeptide(L)'
;MSRNYYTAIITHGDLAKSFEQATKNLIVSATKVFYYSNKKLSLEEIEKEIEEERARLKPVKSVFFIDLVGGSCWILANRIKKNSSDIAVLGGVNMPMLVSYHLNYNRLEWNALLDKIVSDGNKGIVKRL
;
A
#
# COMPACT_ATOMS: atom_id res chain seq x y z
N MET A 1 17.10 -1.75 11.91
CA MET A 1 16.60 -0.38 11.78
C MET A 1 15.55 -0.31 10.67
N SER A 2 14.39 0.22 10.97
CA SER A 2 13.32 0.32 9.99
C SER A 2 13.58 1.44 9.00
N ARG A 3 13.25 1.18 7.73
CA ARG A 3 13.29 2.19 6.70
C ARG A 3 12.18 3.21 6.91
N ASN A 4 12.44 4.47 6.61
CA ASN A 4 11.44 5.53 6.71
C ASN A 4 10.58 5.53 5.44
N TYR A 5 9.70 4.55 5.35
CA TYR A 5 8.73 4.44 4.26
C TYR A 5 7.35 4.83 4.76
N TYR A 6 6.61 5.54 3.92
CA TYR A 6 5.19 5.77 4.12
C TYR A 6 4.42 4.72 3.32
N THR A 7 3.56 3.98 4.00
CA THR A 7 2.79 2.91 3.37
C THR A 7 1.31 3.12 3.66
N ALA A 8 0.49 3.10 2.63
CA ALA A 8 -0.95 3.28 2.76
C ALA A 8 -1.70 2.25 1.92
N ILE A 9 -2.83 1.79 2.45
CA ILE A 9 -3.81 0.98 1.72
C ILE A 9 -5.01 1.88 1.48
N ILE A 10 -5.39 2.07 0.22
CA ILE A 10 -6.48 2.98 -0.15
C ILE A 10 -7.48 2.16 -0.96
N THR A 11 -8.66 1.97 -0.41
CA THR A 11 -9.65 1.06 -1.02
C THR A 11 -11.07 1.60 -0.93
N HIS A 12 -11.96 0.91 -1.62
CA HIS A 12 -13.39 1.11 -1.50
C HIS A 12 -13.89 0.43 -0.21
N GLY A 13 -14.92 1.00 0.40
CA GLY A 13 -15.56 0.42 1.58
C GLY A 13 -14.59 0.23 2.74
N ASP A 14 -14.73 -0.88 3.45
CA ASP A 14 -13.94 -1.19 4.65
C ASP A 14 -12.71 -2.08 4.37
N LEU A 15 -12.37 -2.32 3.10
CA LEU A 15 -11.30 -3.25 2.74
C LEU A 15 -9.95 -2.86 3.32
N ALA A 16 -9.58 -1.57 3.23
CA ALA A 16 -8.25 -1.13 3.70
C ALA A 16 -8.06 -1.44 5.17
N LYS A 17 -9.05 -1.11 5.99
CA LYS A 17 -9.02 -1.40 7.43
C LYS A 17 -8.92 -2.89 7.69
N SER A 18 -9.70 -3.69 6.98
CA SER A 18 -9.71 -5.16 7.14
C SER A 18 -8.38 -5.77 6.71
N PHE A 19 -7.80 -5.31 5.62
CA PHE A 19 -6.47 -5.75 5.19
C PHE A 19 -5.41 -5.46 6.26
N GLU A 20 -5.43 -4.26 6.80
CA GLU A 20 -4.46 -3.86 7.82
C GLU A 20 -4.60 -4.72 9.08
N GLN A 21 -5.83 -4.94 9.55
CA GLN A 21 -6.08 -5.77 10.73
C GLN A 21 -5.69 -7.22 10.49
N ALA A 22 -6.03 -7.79 9.33
CA ALA A 22 -5.68 -9.17 9.00
C ALA A 22 -4.17 -9.35 8.93
N THR A 23 -3.47 -8.38 8.36
CA THR A 23 -2.01 -8.42 8.25
C THR A 23 -1.34 -8.37 9.62
N LYS A 24 -1.83 -7.52 10.51
CA LYS A 24 -1.32 -7.44 11.88
C LYS A 24 -1.49 -8.75 12.65
N ASN A 25 -2.58 -9.47 12.38
CA ASN A 25 -2.82 -10.75 13.02
C ASN A 25 -1.89 -11.85 12.50
N LEU A 26 -1.43 -11.73 11.26
CA LEU A 26 -0.54 -12.72 10.64
C LEU A 26 0.93 -12.46 10.95
N ILE A 27 1.33 -11.20 11.05
CA ILE A 27 2.74 -10.81 11.13
C ILE A 27 2.95 -10.00 12.40
N VAL A 28 3.65 -10.60 13.37
CA VAL A 28 3.90 -9.98 14.67
C VAL A 28 4.72 -8.70 14.55
N SER A 29 5.68 -8.67 13.62
CA SER A 29 6.57 -7.55 13.40
C SER A 29 6.15 -6.65 12.24
N ALA A 30 4.84 -6.62 11.93
CA ALA A 30 4.33 -5.78 10.85
C ALA A 30 4.66 -4.31 11.11
N THR A 31 5.17 -3.63 10.09
CA THR A 31 5.40 -2.18 10.15
C THR A 31 4.07 -1.43 10.09
N LYS A 32 4.11 -0.17 10.51
CA LYS A 32 2.90 0.67 10.48
C LYS A 32 2.43 0.93 9.05
N VAL A 33 1.14 0.77 8.84
CA VAL A 33 0.49 1.05 7.56
C VAL A 33 -0.72 1.94 7.83
N PHE A 34 -0.84 3.02 7.06
CA PHE A 34 -2.02 3.86 7.09
C PHE A 34 -3.09 3.22 6.21
N TYR A 35 -4.35 3.42 6.55
CA TYR A 35 -5.45 2.91 5.73
C TYR A 35 -6.50 3.99 5.54
N TYR A 36 -7.04 4.06 4.32
CA TYR A 36 -8.02 5.06 3.93
C TYR A 36 -9.15 4.42 3.15
N SER A 37 -10.36 4.90 3.39
CA SER A 37 -11.56 4.39 2.73
C SER A 37 -12.34 5.55 2.13
N ASN A 38 -12.78 5.38 0.89
CA ASN A 38 -13.67 6.36 0.25
C ASN A 38 -15.10 6.32 0.79
N LYS A 39 -15.38 5.44 1.75
CA LYS A 39 -16.70 5.33 2.38
C LYS A 39 -16.99 6.48 3.35
N LYS A 40 -15.97 6.87 4.12
CA LYS A 40 -16.11 7.91 5.16
C LYS A 40 -15.51 9.24 4.76
N LEU A 41 -14.52 9.23 3.87
CA LEU A 41 -13.80 10.42 3.45
C LEU A 41 -13.99 10.64 1.96
N SER A 42 -14.07 11.90 1.55
CA SER A 42 -14.00 12.24 0.13
C SER A 42 -12.57 11.98 -0.38
N LEU A 43 -12.42 11.89 -1.70
CA LEU A 43 -11.10 11.73 -2.30
C LEU A 43 -10.18 12.89 -1.96
N GLU A 44 -10.72 14.10 -1.93
CA GLU A 44 -9.96 15.31 -1.57
C GLU A 44 -9.48 15.25 -0.13
N GLU A 45 -10.32 14.75 0.79
CA GLU A 45 -9.95 14.59 2.20
C GLU A 45 -8.87 13.52 2.37
N ILE A 46 -8.96 12.42 1.64
CA ILE A 46 -7.92 11.35 1.65
C ILE A 46 -6.60 11.93 1.16
N GLU A 47 -6.63 12.64 0.04
CA GLU A 47 -5.43 13.25 -0.53
C GLU A 47 -4.78 14.20 0.46
N LYS A 48 -5.58 15.05 1.11
CA LYS A 48 -5.09 16.00 2.09
C LYS A 48 -4.42 15.29 3.28
N GLU A 49 -5.05 14.24 3.81
CA GLU A 49 -4.48 13.49 4.93
C GLU A 49 -3.16 12.82 4.55
N ILE A 50 -3.08 12.22 3.37
CA ILE A 50 -1.86 11.58 2.89
C ILE A 50 -0.75 12.62 2.74
N GLU A 51 -1.04 13.76 2.14
CA GLU A 51 -0.06 14.83 1.94
C GLU A 51 0.44 15.38 3.27
N GLU A 52 -0.45 15.58 4.24
CA GLU A 52 -0.08 16.06 5.58
C GLU A 52 0.81 15.03 6.32
N GLU A 53 0.46 13.75 6.27
CA GLU A 53 1.24 12.71 6.92
C GLU A 53 2.62 12.57 6.27
N ARG A 54 2.69 12.62 4.95
CA ARG A 54 3.95 12.54 4.25
C ARG A 54 4.83 13.76 4.53
N ALA A 55 4.24 14.94 4.60
CA ALA A 55 4.97 16.16 4.96
C ALA A 55 5.56 16.06 6.38
N ARG A 56 4.83 15.44 7.31
CA ARG A 56 5.27 15.25 8.70
C ARG A 56 6.36 14.20 8.81
N LEU A 57 6.20 13.08 8.12
CA LEU A 57 7.10 11.93 8.22
C LEU A 57 8.34 12.05 7.34
N LYS A 58 8.26 12.84 6.27
CA LYS A 58 9.34 13.02 5.29
C LYS A 58 9.93 11.68 4.83
N PRO A 59 9.09 10.76 4.31
CA PRO A 59 9.57 9.43 3.96
C PRO A 59 10.49 9.48 2.75
N VAL A 60 11.46 8.54 2.72
CA VAL A 60 12.35 8.39 1.57
C VAL A 60 11.63 7.70 0.40
N LYS A 61 10.66 6.84 0.70
CA LYS A 61 9.81 6.16 -0.29
C LYS A 61 8.39 6.03 0.24
N SER A 62 7.43 5.96 -0.67
CA SER A 62 6.02 5.72 -0.32
C SER A 62 5.45 4.60 -1.18
N VAL A 63 4.65 3.73 -0.58
CA VAL A 63 3.98 2.64 -1.27
C VAL A 63 2.48 2.76 -1.04
N PHE A 64 1.71 2.83 -2.11
CA PHE A 64 0.24 2.85 -2.04
C PHE A 64 -0.31 1.55 -2.61
N PHE A 65 -1.01 0.80 -1.77
CA PHE A 65 -1.72 -0.42 -2.17
C PHE A 65 -3.16 -0.07 -2.48
N ILE A 66 -3.60 -0.37 -3.68
CA ILE A 66 -4.94 0.00 -4.19
C ILE A 66 -5.69 -1.27 -4.56
N ASP A 67 -6.99 -1.30 -4.26
CA ASP A 67 -7.80 -2.50 -4.51
C ASP A 67 -8.13 -2.72 -5.99
N LEU A 68 -8.45 -1.65 -6.73
CA LEU A 68 -8.99 -1.80 -8.09
C LEU A 68 -8.31 -0.84 -9.06
N VAL A 69 -7.52 -1.40 -9.99
CA VAL A 69 -6.88 -0.62 -11.05
C VAL A 69 -7.96 0.06 -11.90
N GLY A 70 -7.80 1.35 -12.13
CA GLY A 70 -8.75 2.15 -12.90
C GLY A 70 -9.88 2.76 -12.07
N GLY A 71 -10.03 2.37 -10.80
CA GLY A 71 -11.02 2.95 -9.91
C GLY A 71 -10.59 4.31 -9.37
N SER A 72 -11.47 4.92 -8.57
CA SER A 72 -11.24 6.26 -8.02
C SER A 72 -10.01 6.32 -7.10
N CYS A 73 -9.78 5.28 -6.31
CA CYS A 73 -8.61 5.23 -5.43
C CYS A 73 -7.31 5.11 -6.22
N TRP A 74 -7.34 4.38 -7.33
CA TRP A 74 -6.21 4.28 -8.25
C TRP A 74 -5.87 5.63 -8.86
N ILE A 75 -6.89 6.35 -9.34
CA ILE A 75 -6.72 7.68 -9.93
C ILE A 75 -6.15 8.65 -8.89
N LEU A 76 -6.68 8.64 -7.69
CA LEU A 76 -6.19 9.47 -6.58
C LEU A 76 -4.73 9.19 -6.28
N ALA A 77 -4.37 7.93 -6.13
CA ALA A 77 -2.99 7.53 -5.81
C ALA A 77 -2.00 7.97 -6.89
N ASN A 78 -2.38 7.82 -8.16
CA ASN A 78 -1.55 8.24 -9.27
C ASN A 78 -1.44 9.76 -9.38
N ARG A 79 -2.48 10.49 -8.96
CA ARG A 79 -2.42 11.95 -8.89
C ARG A 79 -1.41 12.40 -7.84
N ILE A 80 -1.38 11.74 -6.69
CA ILE A 80 -0.39 12.03 -5.64
C ILE A 80 1.01 11.69 -6.12
N LYS A 81 1.16 10.54 -6.77
CA LYS A 81 2.46 10.07 -7.28
C LYS A 81 3.03 11.01 -8.33
N LYS A 82 2.21 11.46 -9.28
CA LYS A 82 2.67 12.25 -10.43
C LYS A 82 3.87 11.55 -11.10
N ASN A 83 4.98 12.27 -11.24
CA ASN A 83 6.19 11.74 -11.87
C ASN A 83 7.25 11.29 -10.85
N SER A 84 6.89 11.21 -9.58
CA SER A 84 7.86 10.84 -8.55
C SER A 84 8.25 9.37 -8.65
N SER A 85 9.55 9.09 -8.75
CA SER A 85 10.07 7.72 -8.68
C SER A 85 10.16 7.20 -7.25
N ASP A 86 9.88 8.04 -6.26
CA ASP A 86 9.91 7.67 -4.84
C ASP A 86 8.55 7.20 -4.33
N ILE A 87 7.53 7.22 -5.19
CA ILE A 87 6.19 6.74 -4.85
C ILE A 87 5.82 5.62 -5.81
N ALA A 88 5.46 4.47 -5.27
CA ALA A 88 4.94 3.34 -6.03
C ALA A 88 3.45 3.17 -5.78
N VAL A 89 2.69 2.91 -6.83
CA VAL A 89 1.27 2.58 -6.74
C VAL A 89 1.09 1.15 -7.22
N LEU A 90 0.65 0.27 -6.31
CA LEU A 90 0.46 -1.15 -6.60
C LEU A 90 -1.03 -1.46 -6.58
N GLY A 91 -1.59 -1.83 -7.73
CA GLY A 91 -3.00 -2.15 -7.87
C GLY A 91 -3.29 -3.62 -7.66
N GLY A 92 -4.56 -3.92 -7.41
CA GLY A 92 -4.98 -5.30 -7.19
C GLY A 92 -4.49 -5.87 -5.87
N VAL A 93 -4.47 -5.07 -4.81
CA VAL A 93 -3.92 -5.49 -3.52
C VAL A 93 -4.57 -6.79 -3.04
N ASN A 94 -3.75 -7.70 -2.56
CA ASN A 94 -4.19 -8.95 -1.96
C ASN A 94 -3.29 -9.27 -0.76
N MET A 95 -3.70 -10.24 0.06
CA MET A 95 -2.95 -10.58 1.27
C MET A 95 -1.50 -11.00 0.99
N PRO A 96 -1.21 -11.84 -0.03
CA PRO A 96 0.18 -12.18 -0.33
C PRO A 96 1.08 -10.96 -0.59
N MET A 97 0.54 -9.91 -1.23
CA MET A 97 1.30 -8.68 -1.45
C MET A 97 1.67 -8.00 -0.13
N LEU A 98 0.72 -7.90 0.78
CA LEU A 98 0.93 -7.25 2.07
C LEU A 98 1.91 -8.05 2.94
N VAL A 99 1.77 -9.36 2.96
CA VAL A 99 2.71 -10.25 3.66
C VAL A 99 4.12 -10.08 3.08
N SER A 100 4.23 -10.10 1.76
CA SER A 100 5.51 -9.91 1.06
C SER A 100 6.16 -8.58 1.42
N TYR A 101 5.38 -7.50 1.44
CA TYR A 101 5.87 -6.18 1.80
C TYR A 101 6.48 -6.17 3.21
N HIS A 102 5.73 -6.64 4.19
CA HIS A 102 6.18 -6.61 5.59
C HIS A 102 7.43 -7.47 5.83
N LEU A 103 7.53 -8.62 5.15
CA LEU A 103 8.68 -9.50 5.30
C LEU A 103 9.93 -8.98 4.61
N ASN A 104 9.80 -8.13 3.61
CA ASN A 104 10.91 -7.76 2.73
C ASN A 104 11.29 -6.28 2.73
N TYR A 105 10.47 -5.38 3.30
CA TYR A 105 10.70 -3.94 3.14
C TYR A 105 12.03 -3.46 3.76
N ASN A 106 12.54 -4.15 4.74
CA ASN A 106 13.83 -3.81 5.36
C ASN A 106 15.00 -4.57 4.75
N ARG A 107 14.74 -5.54 3.87
CA ARG A 107 15.78 -6.43 3.35
C ARG A 107 16.13 -6.16 1.91
N LEU A 108 15.15 -5.78 1.08
CA LEU A 108 15.34 -5.62 -0.35
C LEU A 108 15.45 -4.16 -0.73
N GLU A 109 16.23 -3.88 -1.76
CA GLU A 109 16.28 -2.56 -2.36
C GLU A 109 14.95 -2.24 -3.04
N TRP A 110 14.69 -0.96 -3.28
CA TRP A 110 13.40 -0.45 -3.72
C TRP A 110 12.79 -1.22 -4.91
N ASN A 111 13.53 -1.30 -6.03
CA ASN A 111 12.99 -1.97 -7.21
C ASN A 111 12.78 -3.46 -6.98
N ALA A 112 13.72 -4.11 -6.30
CA ALA A 112 13.62 -5.53 -5.97
C ALA A 112 12.43 -5.79 -5.03
N LEU A 113 12.18 -4.90 -4.08
CA LEU A 113 11.03 -4.98 -3.18
C LEU A 113 9.72 -4.94 -3.97
N LEU A 114 9.59 -3.97 -4.87
CA LEU A 114 8.36 -3.82 -5.65
C LEU A 114 8.13 -5.04 -6.55
N ASP A 115 9.18 -5.54 -7.20
CA ASP A 115 9.08 -6.73 -8.03
C ASP A 115 8.68 -7.97 -7.22
N LYS A 116 9.23 -8.11 -6.02
CA LYS A 116 8.92 -9.22 -5.12
C LYS A 116 7.45 -9.18 -4.69
N ILE A 117 6.96 -8.01 -4.33
CA ILE A 117 5.55 -7.85 -3.92
C ILE A 117 4.61 -8.27 -5.05
N VAL A 118 4.86 -7.78 -6.25
CA VAL A 118 4.01 -8.09 -7.41
C VAL A 118 4.10 -9.58 -7.75
N SER A 119 5.28 -10.16 -7.73
CA SER A 119 5.48 -11.58 -7.99
C SER A 119 4.75 -12.45 -6.97
N ASP A 120 4.88 -12.14 -5.69
CA ASP A 120 4.21 -12.90 -4.63
C ASP A 120 2.69 -12.74 -4.71
N GLY A 121 2.22 -11.54 -5.06
CA GLY A 121 0.80 -11.31 -5.28
C GLY A 121 0.23 -12.16 -6.40
N ASN A 122 0.94 -12.24 -7.52
CA ASN A 122 0.54 -13.06 -8.65
C ASN A 122 0.52 -14.55 -8.30
N LYS A 123 1.48 -15.02 -7.53
CA LYS A 123 1.56 -16.43 -7.09
C LYS A 123 0.41 -16.80 -6.14
N GLY A 124 -0.24 -15.82 -5.53
CA GLY A 124 -1.40 -16.05 -4.67
C GLY A 124 -2.67 -16.38 -5.42
N ILE A 125 -2.68 -16.26 -6.75
CA ILE A 125 -3.84 -16.56 -7.59
C ILE A 125 -3.66 -17.98 -8.14
N VAL A 126 -4.39 -18.93 -7.57
CA VAL A 126 -4.21 -20.37 -7.86
C VAL A 126 -5.56 -20.99 -8.19
N LYS A 127 -5.56 -21.87 -9.21
CA LYS A 127 -6.72 -22.68 -9.58
C LYS A 127 -6.42 -24.15 -9.27
N ARG A 128 -7.36 -24.80 -8.61
CA ARG A 128 -7.33 -26.27 -8.42
C ARG A 128 -8.63 -26.85 -8.92
N LEU A 129 -8.54 -27.95 -9.70
CA LEU A 129 -9.71 -28.70 -10.21
C LEU A 129 -9.90 -29.97 -9.44
#